data_ec5924d6943d1a8002af243620f66a52
#
_entry.id   ec5924d6943d1a8002af243620f66a52
#
_cell.length_a   1.000
_cell.length_b   1.000
_cell.length_c   1.000
_cell.angle_alpha   90.00
_cell.angle_beta   90.00
_cell.angle_gamma   90.00
#
_symmetry.space_group_name_H-M   'P 1'
#
loop_
_entity.id
_entity.type
_entity.pdbx_description
1 polymer ?
#
loop_
_entity_poly.entity_id
_entity_poly.type
_entity_poly.pdbx_seq_one_letter_code
_entity_poly.pdbx_strand_id
1 'polypeptide(L)'
;MTIARSTHTAIVDNVRPAGSDVIIDALDVVKTYDTGRLQVQALRGVNLTINRGEMVAIMGPSGCGKTTLLNCLSGLDVIDSGRISVEGVDLSTMSDDKKTEHRARRMGFVFQFYNLLPVLSAVENVELPLLVSGVSAKESRRKAMDALDIVHLVPWATHKPAELSGGQRQRVTIARALVNEPAIVWGDEPTGDLDSTNAAEIMQLLLELNEAHQQTFVLVTHDQGIAQRTRRIIRMQDGQIISDQQIVDARAGIWAPVAQPETEAV
;
A
#
# COMPACT_ATOMS: atom_id res chain seq x y z
N MET A 1 -21.76 -54.44 15.02
CA MET A 1 -20.38 -54.07 14.66
C MET A 1 -20.49 -53.01 13.58
N THR A 2 -20.58 -51.75 14.02
CA THR A 2 -20.90 -50.61 13.15
C THR A 2 -19.63 -49.83 12.92
N ILE A 3 -19.19 -49.73 11.65
CA ILE A 3 -17.98 -49.07 11.24
C ILE A 3 -18.30 -47.56 11.07
N ALA A 4 -17.65 -46.73 11.90
CA ALA A 4 -17.73 -45.29 11.80
C ALA A 4 -17.01 -44.82 10.50
N ARG A 5 -17.73 -44.10 9.66
CA ARG A 5 -17.16 -43.38 8.50
C ARG A 5 -16.56 -42.09 8.98
N SER A 6 -15.24 -41.95 8.79
CA SER A 6 -14.51 -40.72 8.92
C SER A 6 -14.90 -39.78 7.78
N THR A 7 -15.52 -38.66 8.11
CA THR A 7 -15.78 -37.56 7.17
C THR A 7 -14.52 -36.70 7.07
N HIS A 8 -13.80 -36.86 5.98
CA HIS A 8 -12.77 -35.88 5.55
C HIS A 8 -13.53 -34.63 5.13
N THR A 9 -13.37 -33.58 5.91
CA THR A 9 -13.76 -32.22 5.52
C THR A 9 -12.84 -31.77 4.41
N ALA A 10 -13.36 -31.66 3.19
CA ALA A 10 -12.66 -31.08 2.05
C ALA A 10 -12.43 -29.59 2.32
N ILE A 11 -11.19 -29.19 2.36
CA ILE A 11 -10.79 -27.77 2.28
C ILE A 11 -11.20 -27.33 0.87
N VAL A 12 -12.27 -26.54 0.80
CA VAL A 12 -12.70 -25.92 -0.46
C VAL A 12 -11.68 -24.83 -0.76
N ASP A 13 -10.81 -25.08 -1.73
CA ASP A 13 -9.95 -24.08 -2.33
C ASP A 13 -10.83 -23.00 -3.00
N ASN A 14 -11.11 -21.93 -2.29
CA ASN A 14 -11.75 -20.74 -2.83
C ASN A 14 -10.73 -19.95 -3.68
N VAL A 15 -10.27 -20.57 -4.77
CA VAL A 15 -9.51 -19.87 -5.81
C VAL A 15 -10.54 -19.07 -6.61
N ARG A 16 -10.63 -17.76 -6.36
CA ARG A 16 -11.42 -16.86 -7.21
C ARG A 16 -10.88 -16.92 -8.65
N PRO A 17 -11.76 -16.90 -9.69
CA PRO A 17 -11.35 -17.10 -11.08
C PRO A 17 -10.36 -16.00 -11.52
N ALA A 18 -9.33 -16.40 -12.26
CA ALA A 18 -8.42 -15.53 -12.96
C ALA A 18 -9.22 -14.61 -13.91
N GLY A 19 -9.31 -13.30 -13.58
CA GLY A 19 -10.13 -12.30 -14.28
C GLY A 19 -10.77 -11.28 -13.33
N SER A 20 -10.57 -11.37 -12.02
CA SER A 20 -11.04 -10.36 -11.06
C SER A 20 -10.10 -9.14 -11.08
N ASP A 21 -10.67 -7.94 -11.07
CA ASP A 21 -9.94 -6.67 -10.90
C ASP A 21 -9.25 -6.56 -9.54
N VAL A 22 -9.36 -7.56 -8.67
CA VAL A 22 -8.78 -7.62 -7.33
C VAL A 22 -7.26 -7.71 -7.43
N ILE A 23 -6.59 -6.69 -6.90
CA ILE A 23 -5.13 -6.63 -6.83
C ILE A 23 -4.60 -7.09 -5.46
N ILE A 24 -5.36 -6.87 -4.38
CA ILE A 24 -5.06 -7.34 -3.03
C ILE A 24 -6.26 -8.13 -2.52
N ASP A 25 -6.00 -9.33 -2.02
CA ASP A 25 -6.98 -10.17 -1.33
C ASP A 25 -6.36 -10.65 -0.01
N ALA A 26 -6.93 -10.20 1.10
CA ALA A 26 -6.53 -10.56 2.45
C ALA A 26 -7.69 -11.26 3.15
N LEU A 27 -7.44 -12.44 3.72
CA LEU A 27 -8.44 -13.28 4.35
C LEU A 27 -7.97 -13.69 5.75
N ASP A 28 -8.76 -13.37 6.77
CA ASP A 28 -8.55 -13.72 8.17
C ASP A 28 -7.14 -13.42 8.70
N VAL A 29 -6.60 -12.27 8.32
CA VAL A 29 -5.23 -11.88 8.64
C VAL A 29 -5.08 -11.60 10.12
N VAL A 30 -4.19 -12.35 10.78
CA VAL A 30 -3.82 -12.18 12.19
C VAL A 30 -2.35 -11.86 12.31
N LYS A 31 -2.02 -10.89 13.16
CA LYS A 31 -0.65 -10.54 13.54
C LYS A 31 -0.55 -10.20 15.02
N THR A 32 0.36 -10.86 15.70
CA THR A 32 0.68 -10.64 17.11
C THR A 32 2.16 -10.33 17.25
N TYR A 33 2.50 -9.29 18.00
CA TYR A 33 3.87 -9.01 18.40
C TYR A 33 4.07 -9.50 19.84
N ASP A 34 5.11 -10.31 20.04
CA ASP A 34 5.52 -10.79 21.36
C ASP A 34 6.87 -10.16 21.73
N THR A 35 6.88 -9.35 22.76
CA THR A 35 8.10 -8.73 23.31
C THR A 35 8.71 -9.56 24.46
N GLY A 36 8.20 -10.78 24.71
CA GLY A 36 8.56 -11.62 25.85
C GLY A 36 7.96 -11.15 27.18
N ARG A 37 7.43 -9.92 27.26
CA ARG A 37 6.75 -9.36 28.44
C ARG A 37 5.28 -9.01 28.17
N LEU A 38 4.96 -8.71 26.94
CA LEU A 38 3.63 -8.31 26.50
C LEU A 38 3.37 -8.87 25.11
N GLN A 39 2.21 -9.52 24.94
CA GLN A 39 1.68 -9.89 23.65
C GLN A 39 0.65 -8.86 23.19
N VAL A 40 0.86 -8.30 22.01
CA VAL A 40 -0.05 -7.33 21.40
C VAL A 40 -0.56 -7.91 20.10
N GLN A 41 -1.83 -8.30 20.07
CA GLN A 41 -2.50 -8.72 18.85
C GLN A 41 -2.86 -7.49 18.02
N ALA A 42 -1.98 -7.15 17.06
CA ALA A 42 -2.10 -5.96 16.23
C ALA A 42 -3.12 -6.09 15.10
N LEU A 43 -3.35 -7.31 14.59
CA LEU A 43 -4.42 -7.62 13.62
C LEU A 43 -5.22 -8.83 14.12
N ARG A 44 -6.55 -8.75 13.99
CA ARG A 44 -7.50 -9.70 14.60
C ARG A 44 -8.50 -10.23 13.57
N GLY A 45 -8.02 -11.02 12.59
CA GLY A 45 -8.87 -11.60 11.55
C GLY A 45 -9.34 -10.55 10.54
N VAL A 46 -8.40 -9.80 9.97
CA VAL A 46 -8.72 -8.75 8.99
C VAL A 46 -9.04 -9.39 7.64
N ASN A 47 -10.21 -9.01 7.08
CA ASN A 47 -10.64 -9.35 5.74
C ASN A 47 -10.70 -8.09 4.89
N LEU A 48 -10.03 -8.08 3.73
CA LEU A 48 -9.94 -6.90 2.87
C LEU A 48 -9.65 -7.29 1.43
N THR A 49 -10.41 -6.71 0.49
CA THR A 49 -10.10 -6.78 -0.94
C THR A 49 -9.91 -5.36 -1.49
N ILE A 50 -8.92 -5.17 -2.37
CA ILE A 50 -8.69 -3.90 -3.09
C ILE A 50 -8.59 -4.23 -4.58
N ASN A 51 -9.24 -3.42 -5.42
CA ASN A 51 -9.23 -3.57 -6.86
C ASN A 51 -8.13 -2.72 -7.51
N ARG A 52 -7.72 -3.07 -8.72
CA ARG A 52 -6.80 -2.25 -9.52
C ARG A 52 -7.36 -0.86 -9.74
N GLY A 53 -6.50 0.14 -9.71
CA GLY A 53 -6.87 1.54 -9.91
C GLY A 53 -7.64 2.16 -8.74
N GLU A 54 -7.93 1.42 -7.66
CA GLU A 54 -8.52 2.03 -6.48
C GLU A 54 -7.53 2.95 -5.76
N MET A 55 -8.05 4.04 -5.21
CA MET A 55 -7.36 4.87 -4.23
C MET A 55 -8.07 4.75 -2.89
N VAL A 56 -7.43 4.06 -1.95
CA VAL A 56 -8.00 3.66 -0.67
C VAL A 56 -7.27 4.35 0.48
N ALA A 57 -8.02 4.92 1.44
CA ALA A 57 -7.46 5.39 2.71
C ALA A 57 -7.79 4.41 3.84
N ILE A 58 -6.79 4.00 4.61
CA ILE A 58 -6.93 3.24 5.85
C ILE A 58 -6.77 4.21 7.01
N MET A 59 -7.83 4.39 7.79
CA MET A 59 -7.90 5.33 8.90
C MET A 59 -8.12 4.63 10.24
N GLY A 60 -7.78 5.33 11.31
CA GLY A 60 -8.05 4.89 12.68
C GLY A 60 -7.12 5.56 13.68
N PRO A 61 -7.36 5.42 15.00
CA PRO A 61 -6.53 6.00 16.03
C PRO A 61 -5.10 5.46 15.98
N SER A 62 -4.15 6.18 16.62
CA SER A 62 -2.78 5.70 16.75
C SER A 62 -2.75 4.36 17.48
N GLY A 63 -1.92 3.43 17.01
CA GLY A 63 -1.79 2.09 17.61
C GLY A 63 -2.88 1.08 17.24
N CYS A 64 -3.88 1.42 16.41
CA CYS A 64 -4.95 0.49 16.05
C CYS A 64 -4.57 -0.58 15.00
N GLY A 65 -3.31 -0.60 14.51
CA GLY A 65 -2.82 -1.63 13.58
C GLY A 65 -2.69 -1.21 12.12
N LYS A 66 -2.89 0.06 11.73
CA LYS A 66 -2.83 0.52 10.32
C LYS A 66 -1.49 0.24 9.63
N THR A 67 -0.39 0.70 10.21
CA THR A 67 0.96 0.46 9.68
C THR A 67 1.31 -1.03 9.69
N THR A 68 0.84 -1.78 10.71
CA THR A 68 0.97 -3.25 10.73
C THR A 68 0.23 -3.88 9.56
N LEU A 69 -1.01 -3.46 9.30
CA LEU A 69 -1.78 -3.96 8.16
C LEU A 69 -1.06 -3.64 6.83
N LEU A 70 -0.61 -2.40 6.63
CA LEU A 70 0.15 -2.01 5.45
C LEU A 70 1.40 -2.88 5.28
N ASN A 71 2.17 -3.10 6.35
CA ASN A 71 3.39 -3.92 6.31
C ASN A 71 3.08 -5.39 5.97
N CYS A 72 2.02 -5.95 6.53
CA CYS A 72 1.60 -7.31 6.21
C CYS A 72 1.12 -7.44 4.74
N LEU A 73 0.25 -6.52 4.29
CA LEU A 73 -0.27 -6.51 2.93
C LEU A 73 0.84 -6.32 1.88
N SER A 74 1.87 -5.55 2.19
CA SER A 74 3.01 -5.33 1.31
C SER A 74 4.12 -6.39 1.44
N GLY A 75 3.96 -7.35 2.37
CA GLY A 75 4.96 -8.39 2.65
C GLY A 75 6.25 -7.86 3.27
N LEU A 76 6.22 -6.66 3.90
CA LEU A 76 7.30 -6.15 4.74
C LEU A 76 7.34 -6.84 6.10
N ASP A 77 6.17 -7.34 6.56
CA ASP A 77 6.06 -8.16 7.76
C ASP A 77 5.31 -9.46 7.46
N VAL A 78 5.50 -10.47 8.31
CA VAL A 78 4.92 -11.80 8.15
C VAL A 78 3.68 -11.91 9.04
N ILE A 79 2.60 -12.48 8.51
CA ILE A 79 1.37 -12.77 9.27
C ILE A 79 1.52 -14.04 10.09
N ASP A 80 0.77 -14.15 11.19
CA ASP A 80 0.75 -15.36 12.03
C ASP A 80 -0.25 -16.40 11.50
N SER A 81 -1.37 -15.93 10.94
CA SER A 81 -2.37 -16.78 10.28
C SER A 81 -3.20 -15.97 9.27
N GLY A 82 -3.99 -16.68 8.48
CA GLY A 82 -4.75 -16.11 7.36
C GLY A 82 -3.98 -16.20 6.04
N ARG A 83 -4.41 -15.41 5.06
CA ARG A 83 -3.80 -15.38 3.72
C ARG A 83 -3.77 -13.97 3.17
N ILE A 84 -2.69 -13.62 2.48
CA ILE A 84 -2.59 -12.39 1.70
C ILE A 84 -2.10 -12.75 0.30
N SER A 85 -2.88 -12.40 -0.72
CA SER A 85 -2.43 -12.46 -2.10
C SER A 85 -2.37 -11.07 -2.74
N VAL A 86 -1.32 -10.83 -3.52
CA VAL A 86 -1.12 -9.61 -4.29
C VAL A 86 -0.93 -9.99 -5.74
N GLU A 87 -1.72 -9.39 -6.64
CA GLU A 87 -1.77 -9.75 -8.05
C GLU A 87 -2.02 -11.26 -8.29
N GLY A 88 -2.82 -11.90 -7.42
CA GLY A 88 -3.09 -13.32 -7.46
C GLY A 88 -1.97 -14.22 -6.91
N VAL A 89 -0.87 -13.64 -6.44
CA VAL A 89 0.26 -14.39 -5.85
C VAL A 89 0.16 -14.37 -4.33
N ASP A 90 0.07 -15.55 -3.72
CA ASP A 90 0.04 -15.71 -2.26
C ASP A 90 1.43 -15.42 -1.66
N LEU A 91 1.52 -14.35 -0.87
CA LEU A 91 2.77 -13.94 -0.23
C LEU A 91 3.29 -14.95 0.79
N SER A 92 2.42 -15.75 1.41
CA SER A 92 2.80 -16.75 2.43
C SER A 92 3.61 -17.90 1.82
N THR A 93 3.43 -18.18 0.53
CA THR A 93 4.12 -19.25 -0.20
C THR A 93 5.49 -18.84 -0.74
N MET A 94 5.83 -17.55 -0.66
CA MET A 94 7.07 -17.01 -1.19
C MET A 94 8.20 -17.08 -0.16
N SER A 95 9.42 -17.40 -0.61
CA SER A 95 10.63 -17.18 0.20
C SER A 95 10.89 -15.67 0.36
N ASP A 96 11.67 -15.29 1.37
CA ASP A 96 11.98 -13.87 1.65
C ASP A 96 12.67 -13.17 0.48
N ASP A 97 13.55 -13.88 -0.25
CA ASP A 97 14.18 -13.36 -1.46
C ASP A 97 13.15 -13.06 -2.56
N LYS A 98 12.21 -13.99 -2.79
CA LYS A 98 11.15 -13.80 -3.76
C LYS A 98 10.18 -12.67 -3.36
N LYS A 99 9.84 -12.54 -2.06
CA LYS A 99 9.07 -11.41 -1.56
C LYS A 99 9.79 -10.09 -1.81
N THR A 100 11.11 -10.06 -1.56
CA THR A 100 11.93 -8.86 -1.78
C THR A 100 12.00 -8.49 -3.25
N GLU A 101 12.18 -9.46 -4.16
CA GLU A 101 12.14 -9.23 -5.60
C GLU A 101 10.76 -8.76 -6.07
N HIS A 102 9.69 -9.37 -5.56
CA HIS A 102 8.32 -8.98 -5.88
C HIS A 102 8.02 -7.54 -5.43
N ARG A 103 8.40 -7.18 -4.19
CA ARG A 103 8.28 -5.80 -3.70
C ARG A 103 9.04 -4.81 -4.57
N ALA A 104 10.32 -5.11 -4.87
CA ALA A 104 11.16 -4.21 -5.66
C ALA A 104 10.59 -3.92 -7.06
N ARG A 105 9.91 -4.89 -7.67
CA ARG A 105 9.37 -4.77 -9.04
C ARG A 105 7.93 -4.28 -9.09
N ARG A 106 7.11 -4.62 -8.09
CA ARG A 106 5.65 -4.45 -8.18
C ARG A 106 5.06 -3.48 -7.17
N MET A 107 5.86 -2.99 -6.23
CA MET A 107 5.39 -2.14 -5.14
C MET A 107 6.24 -0.88 -5.01
N GLY A 108 5.58 0.27 -4.91
CA GLY A 108 6.21 1.54 -4.55
C GLY A 108 5.88 1.89 -3.10
N PHE A 109 6.77 2.64 -2.43
CA PHE A 109 6.56 3.05 -1.04
C PHE A 109 6.82 4.54 -0.87
N VAL A 110 5.87 5.23 -0.23
CA VAL A 110 5.94 6.64 0.16
C VAL A 110 5.77 6.70 1.68
N PHE A 111 6.77 7.23 2.39
CA PHE A 111 6.82 7.29 3.84
C PHE A 111 6.69 8.73 4.36
N GLN A 112 6.24 8.89 5.59
CA GLN A 112 6.14 10.17 6.30
C GLN A 112 7.49 10.90 6.36
N PHE A 113 8.57 10.21 6.73
CA PHE A 113 9.90 10.79 6.88
C PHE A 113 10.79 10.65 5.63
N TYR A 114 10.18 10.60 4.45
CA TYR A 114 10.82 10.55 3.14
C TYR A 114 11.71 9.33 2.89
N ASN A 115 12.55 8.91 3.84
CA ASN A 115 13.53 7.83 3.70
C ASN A 115 14.42 8.00 2.45
N LEU A 116 14.81 9.25 2.16
CA LEU A 116 15.78 9.55 1.12
C LEU A 116 17.20 9.35 1.65
N LEU A 117 18.09 8.85 0.80
CA LEU A 117 19.50 8.75 1.13
C LEU A 117 20.14 10.15 1.03
N PRO A 118 20.64 10.71 2.15
CA PRO A 118 21.03 12.14 2.19
C PRO A 118 22.30 12.44 1.37
N VAL A 119 23.08 11.41 1.07
CA VAL A 119 24.32 11.54 0.27
C VAL A 119 24.05 11.56 -1.23
N LEU A 120 22.88 11.05 -1.66
CA LEU A 120 22.45 10.98 -3.05
C LEU A 120 21.59 12.19 -3.43
N SER A 121 21.71 12.66 -4.67
CA SER A 121 20.82 13.66 -5.26
C SER A 121 19.41 13.13 -5.45
N ALA A 122 18.47 14.00 -5.84
CA ALA A 122 17.08 13.60 -6.12
C ALA A 122 17.01 12.51 -7.20
N VAL A 123 17.68 12.70 -8.33
CA VAL A 123 17.68 11.71 -9.41
C VAL A 123 18.34 10.39 -9.00
N GLU A 124 19.43 10.43 -8.21
CA GLU A 124 20.07 9.21 -7.70
C GLU A 124 19.21 8.45 -6.70
N ASN A 125 18.42 9.15 -5.87
CA ASN A 125 17.44 8.50 -5.02
C ASN A 125 16.32 7.81 -5.84
N VAL A 126 15.90 8.41 -6.95
CA VAL A 126 14.85 7.86 -7.81
C VAL A 126 15.36 6.68 -8.66
N GLU A 127 16.61 6.73 -9.15
CA GLU A 127 17.15 5.62 -9.97
C GLU A 127 17.53 4.39 -9.16
N LEU A 128 17.70 4.52 -7.83
CA LEU A 128 18.20 3.45 -6.97
C LEU A 128 17.39 2.14 -7.07
N PRO A 129 16.03 2.14 -7.02
CA PRO A 129 15.24 0.92 -7.18
C PRO A 129 15.50 0.19 -8.51
N LEU A 130 15.72 0.94 -9.60
CA LEU A 130 16.03 0.38 -10.91
C LEU A 130 17.41 -0.29 -10.93
N LEU A 131 18.41 0.37 -10.36
CA LEU A 131 19.79 -0.17 -10.26
C LEU A 131 19.81 -1.48 -9.44
N VAL A 132 19.10 -1.50 -8.30
CA VAL A 132 18.97 -2.71 -7.46
C VAL A 132 18.23 -3.82 -8.20
N SER A 133 17.30 -3.49 -9.09
CA SER A 133 16.58 -4.44 -9.95
C SER A 133 17.40 -4.89 -11.17
N GLY A 134 18.65 -4.44 -11.31
CA GLY A 134 19.56 -4.85 -12.40
C GLY A 134 19.40 -4.09 -13.71
N VAL A 135 18.66 -2.96 -13.73
CA VAL A 135 18.55 -2.07 -14.90
C VAL A 135 19.86 -1.33 -15.10
N SER A 136 20.31 -1.17 -16.35
CA SER A 136 21.55 -0.46 -16.65
C SER A 136 21.53 0.99 -16.16
N ALA A 137 22.69 1.52 -15.73
CA ALA A 137 22.80 2.89 -15.20
C ALA A 137 22.27 3.97 -16.18
N LYS A 138 22.50 3.80 -17.49
CA LYS A 138 22.00 4.73 -18.51
C LYS A 138 20.48 4.73 -18.56
N GLU A 139 19.85 3.56 -18.53
CA GLU A 139 18.40 3.41 -18.60
C GLU A 139 17.76 3.83 -17.27
N SER A 140 18.38 3.50 -16.13
CA SER A 140 17.94 3.93 -14.80
C SER A 140 17.89 5.46 -14.70
N ARG A 141 18.96 6.14 -15.17
CA ARG A 141 19.01 7.60 -15.21
C ARG A 141 17.91 8.20 -16.07
N ARG A 142 17.67 7.64 -17.26
CA ARG A 142 16.61 8.10 -18.15
C ARG A 142 15.23 7.97 -17.49
N LYS A 143 14.89 6.78 -16.98
CA LYS A 143 13.61 6.54 -16.30
C LYS A 143 13.44 7.38 -15.05
N ALA A 144 14.52 7.61 -14.28
CA ALA A 144 14.47 8.47 -13.11
C ALA A 144 14.19 9.93 -13.48
N MET A 145 14.73 10.44 -14.58
CA MET A 145 14.42 11.78 -15.08
C MET A 145 12.98 11.87 -15.55
N ASP A 146 12.45 10.85 -16.26
CA ASP A 146 11.05 10.79 -16.67
C ASP A 146 10.12 10.79 -15.43
N ALA A 147 10.46 10.03 -14.38
CA ALA A 147 9.70 10.02 -13.12
C ALA A 147 9.76 11.37 -12.37
N LEU A 148 10.89 12.07 -12.41
CA LEU A 148 11.01 13.43 -11.85
C LEU A 148 10.20 14.45 -12.65
N ASP A 149 10.04 14.27 -13.95
CA ASP A 149 9.20 15.14 -14.78
C ASP A 149 7.73 15.02 -14.39
N ILE A 150 7.24 13.80 -14.17
CA ILE A 150 5.86 13.52 -13.69
C ILE A 150 5.53 14.28 -12.39
N VAL A 151 6.51 14.42 -11.49
CA VAL A 151 6.33 15.14 -10.21
C VAL A 151 6.80 16.59 -10.26
N HIS A 152 7.16 17.13 -11.45
CA HIS A 152 7.63 18.50 -11.70
C HIS A 152 8.91 18.87 -10.96
N LEU A 153 9.89 17.96 -10.88
CA LEU A 153 11.16 18.15 -10.17
C LEU A 153 12.42 18.06 -11.03
N VAL A 154 12.30 18.09 -12.35
CA VAL A 154 13.46 18.09 -13.27
C VAL A 154 14.48 19.18 -12.93
N PRO A 155 14.09 20.45 -12.63
CA PRO A 155 15.05 21.51 -12.28
C PRO A 155 15.86 21.24 -11.00
N TRP A 156 15.37 20.37 -10.12
CA TRP A 156 16.01 20.00 -8.85
C TRP A 156 16.66 18.60 -8.87
N ALA A 157 16.77 17.97 -10.03
CA ALA A 157 17.25 16.59 -10.16
C ALA A 157 18.62 16.34 -9.50
N THR A 158 19.52 17.33 -9.54
CA THR A 158 20.87 17.25 -8.97
C THR A 158 20.98 17.69 -7.50
N HIS A 159 19.91 18.23 -6.91
CA HIS A 159 19.90 18.67 -5.52
C HIS A 159 19.85 17.50 -4.55
N LYS A 160 20.52 17.63 -3.43
CA LYS A 160 20.47 16.66 -2.32
C LYS A 160 19.25 16.93 -1.43
N PRO A 161 18.78 15.95 -0.65
CA PRO A 161 17.61 16.10 0.23
C PRO A 161 17.68 17.32 1.17
N ALA A 162 18.87 17.70 1.66
CA ALA A 162 19.04 18.86 2.52
C ALA A 162 18.81 20.21 1.81
N GLU A 163 18.86 20.23 0.48
CA GLU A 163 18.68 21.41 -0.38
C GLU A 163 17.24 21.55 -0.88
N LEU A 164 16.35 20.60 -0.53
CA LEU A 164 14.96 20.51 -0.98
C LEU A 164 14.00 20.89 0.14
N SER A 165 12.88 21.55 -0.21
CA SER A 165 11.76 21.75 0.71
C SER A 165 11.09 20.42 1.10
N GLY A 166 10.24 20.41 2.14
CA GLY A 166 9.46 19.23 2.54
C GLY A 166 8.62 18.66 1.39
N GLY A 167 7.87 19.51 0.71
CA GLY A 167 7.05 19.12 -0.44
C GLY A 167 7.89 18.60 -1.62
N GLN A 168 9.06 19.19 -1.87
CA GLN A 168 9.99 18.68 -2.90
C GLN A 168 10.57 17.33 -2.52
N ARG A 169 10.99 17.12 -1.26
CA ARG A 169 11.43 15.80 -0.78
C ARG A 169 10.33 14.76 -0.97
N GLN A 170 9.09 15.09 -0.63
CA GLN A 170 7.97 14.16 -0.80
C GLN A 170 7.70 13.84 -2.27
N ARG A 171 7.80 14.80 -3.17
CA ARG A 171 7.71 14.54 -4.62
C ARG A 171 8.84 13.62 -5.11
N VAL A 172 10.06 13.74 -4.60
CA VAL A 172 11.15 12.78 -4.88
C VAL A 172 10.81 11.38 -4.42
N THR A 173 10.20 11.21 -3.22
CA THR A 173 9.77 9.86 -2.76
C THR A 173 8.67 9.28 -3.63
N ILE A 174 7.74 10.09 -4.11
CA ILE A 174 6.70 9.67 -5.04
C ILE A 174 7.31 9.23 -6.38
N ALA A 175 8.21 10.02 -6.96
CA ALA A 175 8.93 9.65 -8.18
C ALA A 175 9.69 8.32 -8.00
N ARG A 176 10.39 8.14 -6.87
CA ARG A 176 11.09 6.90 -6.52
C ARG A 176 10.12 5.71 -6.40
N ALA A 177 8.94 5.92 -5.83
CA ALA A 177 7.93 4.88 -5.71
C ALA A 177 7.36 4.45 -7.08
N LEU A 178 7.29 5.35 -8.05
CA LEU A 178 6.70 5.12 -9.37
C LEU A 178 7.68 4.59 -10.41
N VAL A 179 8.99 4.78 -10.22
CA VAL A 179 10.01 4.58 -11.26
C VAL A 179 10.08 3.16 -11.83
N ASN A 180 9.67 2.14 -11.05
CA ASN A 180 9.57 0.74 -11.48
C ASN A 180 8.19 0.40 -12.06
N GLU A 181 7.32 1.39 -12.31
CA GLU A 181 5.96 1.17 -12.81
C GLU A 181 5.20 0.13 -11.94
N PRO A 182 5.08 0.39 -10.61
CA PRO A 182 4.55 -0.59 -9.68
C PRO A 182 3.06 -0.83 -9.89
N ALA A 183 2.58 -2.01 -9.53
CA ALA A 183 1.15 -2.30 -9.51
C ALA A 183 0.41 -1.58 -8.37
N ILE A 184 1.11 -1.35 -7.24
CA ILE A 184 0.56 -0.73 -6.04
C ILE A 184 1.58 0.26 -5.47
N VAL A 185 1.10 1.43 -5.05
CA VAL A 185 1.86 2.39 -4.23
C VAL A 185 1.26 2.45 -2.83
N TRP A 186 2.11 2.14 -1.86
CA TRP A 186 1.81 2.18 -0.43
C TRP A 186 2.23 3.52 0.14
N GLY A 187 1.34 4.20 0.85
CA GLY A 187 1.64 5.46 1.54
C GLY A 187 1.41 5.33 3.04
N ASP A 188 2.47 5.42 3.84
CA ASP A 188 2.35 5.49 5.30
C ASP A 188 2.50 6.94 5.74
N GLU A 189 1.37 7.60 6.06
CA GLU A 189 1.26 9.02 6.40
C GLU A 189 1.97 9.94 5.37
N PRO A 190 1.64 9.85 4.06
CA PRO A 190 2.43 10.48 2.99
C PRO A 190 2.44 12.01 3.05
N THR A 191 1.63 12.63 3.90
CA THR A 191 1.53 14.09 4.07
C THR A 191 1.78 14.52 5.51
N GLY A 192 2.11 13.58 6.42
CA GLY A 192 2.15 13.83 7.86
C GLY A 192 3.26 14.78 8.34
N ASP A 193 4.30 15.02 7.53
CA ASP A 193 5.42 15.96 7.82
C ASP A 193 5.33 17.24 6.97
N LEU A 194 4.18 17.54 6.37
CA LEU A 194 3.97 18.68 5.49
C LEU A 194 3.00 19.69 6.10
N ASP A 195 3.19 20.97 5.78
CA ASP A 195 2.17 21.98 6.02
C ASP A 195 0.92 21.73 5.14
N SER A 196 -0.19 22.36 5.47
CA SER A 196 -1.49 22.14 4.81
C SER A 196 -1.48 22.41 3.31
N THR A 197 -0.68 23.38 2.84
CA THR A 197 -0.59 23.72 1.42
C THR A 197 0.16 22.63 0.67
N ASN A 198 1.35 22.26 1.13
CA ASN A 198 2.13 21.17 0.54
C ASN A 198 1.38 19.82 0.61
N ALA A 199 0.69 19.54 1.73
CA ALA A 199 -0.14 18.34 1.88
C ALA A 199 -1.26 18.28 0.82
N ALA A 200 -1.94 19.40 0.57
CA ALA A 200 -2.97 19.50 -0.46
C ALA A 200 -2.42 19.28 -1.87
N GLU A 201 -1.24 19.85 -2.17
CA GLU A 201 -0.56 19.66 -3.47
C GLU A 201 -0.11 18.21 -3.68
N ILE A 202 0.43 17.56 -2.66
CA ILE A 202 0.83 16.14 -2.74
C ILE A 202 -0.40 15.27 -2.98
N MET A 203 -1.50 15.48 -2.26
CA MET A 203 -2.73 14.73 -2.49
C MET A 203 -3.29 14.96 -3.88
N GLN A 204 -3.23 16.19 -4.39
CA GLN A 204 -3.67 16.49 -5.75
C GLN A 204 -2.83 15.70 -6.79
N LEU A 205 -1.50 15.68 -6.62
CA LEU A 205 -0.60 14.89 -7.46
C LEU A 205 -0.96 13.39 -7.43
N LEU A 206 -1.20 12.81 -6.24
CA LEU A 206 -1.58 11.40 -6.12
C LEU A 206 -2.92 11.09 -6.81
N LEU A 207 -3.91 12.00 -6.71
CA LEU A 207 -5.19 11.88 -7.40
C LEU A 207 -5.02 11.91 -8.93
N GLU A 208 -4.23 12.85 -9.44
CA GLU A 208 -3.93 12.95 -10.87
C GLU A 208 -3.26 11.69 -11.40
N LEU A 209 -2.30 11.13 -10.64
CA LEU A 209 -1.63 9.87 -10.97
C LEU A 209 -2.62 8.68 -10.96
N ASN A 210 -3.53 8.63 -9.99
CA ASN A 210 -4.57 7.61 -9.95
C ASN A 210 -5.50 7.70 -11.16
N GLU A 211 -5.97 8.91 -11.50
CA GLU A 211 -6.91 9.12 -12.61
C GLU A 211 -6.27 8.89 -13.98
N ALA A 212 -5.07 9.45 -14.20
CA ALA A 212 -4.40 9.39 -15.49
C ALA A 212 -3.80 8.00 -15.80
N HIS A 213 -3.28 7.31 -14.80
CA HIS A 213 -2.54 6.06 -14.97
C HIS A 213 -3.23 4.83 -14.37
N GLN A 214 -4.43 5.00 -13.77
CA GLN A 214 -5.13 3.94 -13.02
C GLN A 214 -4.21 3.28 -11.98
N GLN A 215 -3.31 4.09 -11.39
CA GLN A 215 -2.37 3.62 -10.38
C GLN A 215 -3.12 3.31 -9.09
N THR A 216 -2.94 2.11 -8.56
CA THR A 216 -3.51 1.73 -7.25
C THR A 216 -2.73 2.38 -6.13
N PHE A 217 -3.44 3.06 -5.22
CA PHE A 217 -2.88 3.65 -4.00
C PHE A 217 -3.55 3.09 -2.75
N VAL A 218 -2.76 2.69 -1.76
CA VAL A 218 -3.21 2.34 -0.42
C VAL A 218 -2.52 3.27 0.57
N LEU A 219 -3.29 4.21 1.12
CA LEU A 219 -2.78 5.26 2.00
C LEU A 219 -3.20 4.99 3.44
N VAL A 220 -2.25 4.96 4.36
CA VAL A 220 -2.53 5.01 5.80
C VAL A 220 -2.47 6.47 6.23
N THR A 221 -3.50 6.96 6.90
CA THR A 221 -3.51 8.32 7.44
C THR A 221 -4.46 8.45 8.63
N HIS A 222 -4.17 9.39 9.51
CA HIS A 222 -5.09 9.83 10.56
C HIS A 222 -5.80 11.14 10.19
N ASP A 223 -5.41 11.79 9.09
CA ASP A 223 -6.03 13.03 8.61
C ASP A 223 -7.31 12.72 7.83
N GLN A 224 -8.44 13.22 8.37
CA GLN A 224 -9.74 13.02 7.76
C GLN A 224 -9.91 13.80 6.45
N GLY A 225 -9.28 14.98 6.32
CA GLY A 225 -9.33 15.78 5.10
C GLY A 225 -8.61 15.07 3.94
N ILE A 226 -7.49 14.42 4.23
CA ILE A 226 -6.76 13.59 3.26
C ILE A 226 -7.59 12.37 2.85
N ALA A 227 -8.14 11.64 3.83
CA ALA A 227 -8.93 10.44 3.56
C ALA A 227 -10.19 10.73 2.74
N GLN A 228 -10.88 11.83 3.00
CA GLN A 228 -12.07 12.25 2.25
C GLN A 228 -11.81 12.58 0.78
N ARG A 229 -10.55 12.77 0.39
CA ARG A 229 -10.15 12.95 -1.00
C ARG A 229 -9.95 11.63 -1.75
N THR A 230 -9.83 10.51 -1.04
CA THR A 230 -9.80 9.18 -1.67
C THR A 230 -11.23 8.73 -2.00
N ARG A 231 -11.35 7.70 -2.85
CA ARG A 231 -12.68 7.18 -3.26
C ARG A 231 -13.23 6.11 -2.32
N ARG A 232 -12.39 5.58 -1.40
CA ARG A 232 -12.76 4.55 -0.43
C ARG A 232 -12.02 4.76 0.88
N ILE A 233 -12.76 4.67 1.99
CA ILE A 233 -12.23 4.83 3.34
C ILE A 233 -12.51 3.57 4.13
N ILE A 234 -11.45 2.93 4.62
CA ILE A 234 -11.47 1.80 5.54
C ILE A 234 -11.12 2.31 6.92
N ARG A 235 -11.98 2.06 7.91
CA ARG A 235 -11.73 2.47 9.30
C ARG A 235 -11.33 1.26 10.13
N MET A 236 -10.22 1.40 10.83
CA MET A 236 -9.70 0.40 11.75
C MET A 236 -9.82 0.85 13.20
N GLN A 237 -10.11 -0.09 14.07
CA GLN A 237 -10.05 0.05 15.52
C GLN A 237 -9.61 -1.28 16.14
N ASP A 238 -8.68 -1.24 17.11
CA ASP A 238 -8.25 -2.39 17.88
C ASP A 238 -7.87 -3.64 17.06
N GLY A 239 -7.21 -3.43 15.92
CA GLY A 239 -6.75 -4.50 15.02
C GLY A 239 -7.82 -5.06 14.08
N GLN A 240 -8.99 -4.44 13.99
CA GLN A 240 -10.11 -4.88 13.14
C GLN A 240 -10.56 -3.77 12.20
N ILE A 241 -11.15 -4.13 11.06
CA ILE A 241 -11.89 -3.20 10.19
C ILE A 241 -13.30 -3.06 10.77
N ILE A 242 -13.67 -1.83 11.14
CA ILE A 242 -14.99 -1.50 11.69
C ILE A 242 -15.93 -0.87 10.68
N SER A 243 -15.40 -0.31 9.59
CA SER A 243 -16.20 0.14 8.46
C SER A 243 -15.36 0.20 7.19
N ASP A 244 -16.01 -0.03 6.06
CA ASP A 244 -15.46 0.07 4.72
C ASP A 244 -16.50 0.78 3.86
N GLN A 245 -16.17 1.96 3.36
CA GLN A 245 -17.09 2.86 2.68
C GLN A 245 -16.45 3.40 1.41
N GLN A 246 -17.21 3.43 0.30
CA GLN A 246 -16.79 4.09 -0.91
C GLN A 246 -17.75 5.21 -1.30
N ILE A 247 -17.23 6.20 -2.02
CA ILE A 247 -18.03 7.29 -2.53
C ILE A 247 -18.89 6.78 -3.70
N VAL A 248 -20.21 6.96 -3.60
CA VAL A 248 -21.17 6.55 -4.64
C VAL A 248 -21.65 7.74 -5.46
N ASP A 249 -21.61 8.94 -4.89
CA ASP A 249 -21.87 10.20 -5.59
C ASP A 249 -20.87 11.26 -5.11
N ALA A 250 -19.86 11.50 -5.95
CA ALA A 250 -18.80 12.47 -5.65
C ALA A 250 -19.31 13.93 -5.62
N ARG A 251 -20.41 14.24 -6.34
CA ARG A 251 -20.98 15.59 -6.36
C ARG A 251 -21.80 15.89 -5.10
N ALA A 252 -22.47 14.87 -4.58
CA ALA A 252 -23.26 14.97 -3.35
C ALA A 252 -22.46 14.60 -2.10
N GLY A 253 -21.24 14.07 -2.23
CA GLY A 253 -20.45 13.58 -1.10
C GLY A 253 -21.07 12.36 -0.41
N ILE A 254 -21.83 11.54 -1.15
CA ILE A 254 -22.53 10.39 -0.60
C ILE A 254 -21.60 9.17 -0.55
N TRP A 255 -21.50 8.58 0.63
CA TRP A 255 -20.72 7.37 0.91
C TRP A 255 -21.65 6.19 1.21
N ALA A 256 -21.31 5.01 0.70
CA ALA A 256 -22.01 3.75 1.00
C ALA A 256 -21.05 2.68 1.49
N PRO A 257 -21.51 1.73 2.31
CA PRO A 257 -20.71 0.56 2.68
C PRO A 257 -20.29 -0.22 1.43
N VAL A 258 -19.04 -0.68 1.41
CA VAL A 258 -18.58 -1.64 0.41
C VAL A 258 -19.19 -2.99 0.77
N ALA A 259 -19.85 -3.61 -0.20
CA ALA A 259 -20.39 -4.96 -0.02
C ALA A 259 -19.23 -5.91 0.30
N GLN A 260 -19.21 -6.46 1.51
CA GLN A 260 -18.32 -7.56 1.83
C GLN A 260 -18.81 -8.79 1.08
N PRO A 261 -17.91 -9.63 0.53
CA PRO A 261 -18.33 -10.93 0.04
C PRO A 261 -19.01 -11.68 1.20
N GLU A 262 -20.25 -12.16 0.94
CA GLU A 262 -20.98 -12.94 1.92
C GLU A 262 -20.07 -14.09 2.38
N THR A 263 -19.71 -14.08 3.66
CA THR A 263 -19.20 -15.28 4.32
C THR A 263 -20.38 -16.21 4.39
N GLU A 264 -20.47 -17.16 3.47
CA GLU A 264 -21.39 -18.27 3.61
C GLU A 264 -21.12 -18.92 4.98
N ALA A 265 -22.06 -18.72 5.88
CA ALA A 265 -22.05 -19.38 7.17
C ALA A 265 -22.22 -20.88 6.90
N VAL A 266 -21.19 -21.67 7.19
CA VAL A 266 -21.22 -23.13 7.24
C VAL A 266 -21.66 -23.58 8.61
#